data_1f01af021403d9dc825767d4b8f41c42
#
_entry.id   1f01af021403d9dc825767d4b8f41c42
#
_cell.length_a   1.000
_cell.length_b   1.000
_cell.length_c   1.000
_cell.angle_alpha   90.00
_cell.angle_beta   90.00
_cell.angle_gamma   90.00
#
_symmetry.space_group_name_H-M   'P 1'
#
loop_
_entity.id
_entity.type
_entity.pdbx_description
1 polymer ?
#
loop_
_entity_poly.entity_id
_entity_poly.type
_entity_poly.pdbx_seq_one_letter_code
_entity_poly.pdbx_strand_id
1 'polypeptide(L)'
;MDIQGALVVKPYVEKAGATFPVAVDPADVVGQAFGLKAIPVSIFVDEVGIVRLRGGGPSKELLAQIEDLLNEPVSNIRGTAPQLAVAAATAELEQKVAASAGDWQSRLALARAYADAGRHADAIAQLEAAAKLKPGESSVPFTWGLVLLQEGKKPAALEKLKHARDLDPDNWRIRKQIWAIENPDKFYTGDSPDFGWQNEQLKKEKRQP
;
A
#
# COMPACT_ATOMS: atom_id res chain seq x y z
N MET A 1 -2.99 1.97 -7.75
CA MET A 1 -3.13 1.67 -6.33
C MET A 1 -2.49 2.81 -5.57
N ASP A 2 -3.19 3.43 -4.65
CA ASP A 2 -2.71 4.60 -3.90
C ASP A 2 -2.51 4.21 -2.44
N ILE A 3 -1.32 4.47 -1.91
CA ILE A 3 -0.97 4.21 -0.52
C ILE A 3 -1.34 5.36 0.42
N GLN A 4 -1.88 6.45 -0.11
CA GLN A 4 -2.27 7.64 0.68
C GLN A 4 -3.64 7.51 1.34
N GLY A 5 -4.38 6.48 1.00
CA GLY A 5 -5.67 6.16 1.61
C GLY A 5 -6.89 6.75 0.91
N ALA A 6 -8.05 6.30 1.36
CA ALA A 6 -9.34 6.59 0.71
C ALA A 6 -9.66 8.10 0.61
N LEU A 7 -9.24 8.90 1.58
CA LEU A 7 -9.50 10.35 1.57
C LEU A 7 -8.82 11.08 0.41
N VAL A 8 -7.65 10.60 -0.02
CA VAL A 8 -6.92 11.17 -1.17
C VAL A 8 -7.47 10.65 -2.48
N VAL A 9 -7.83 9.37 -2.55
CA VAL A 9 -8.32 8.72 -3.77
C VAL A 9 -9.75 9.11 -4.13
N LYS A 10 -10.62 9.31 -3.13
CA LYS A 10 -12.05 9.58 -3.34
C LYS A 10 -12.35 10.69 -4.34
N PRO A 11 -11.75 11.89 -4.29
CA PRO A 11 -12.03 12.94 -5.26
C PRO A 11 -11.70 12.56 -6.72
N TYR A 12 -10.67 11.74 -6.92
CA TYR A 12 -10.29 11.28 -8.27
C TYR A 12 -11.27 10.24 -8.81
N VAL A 13 -11.74 9.32 -7.95
CA VAL A 13 -12.76 8.32 -8.31
C VAL A 13 -14.07 9.00 -8.69
N GLU A 14 -14.50 10.00 -7.91
CA GLU A 14 -15.71 10.78 -8.16
C GLU A 14 -15.58 11.57 -9.49
N LYS A 15 -14.45 12.25 -9.71
CA LYS A 15 -14.18 12.99 -10.94
C LYS A 15 -14.12 12.10 -12.18
N ALA A 16 -13.57 10.90 -12.05
CA ALA A 16 -13.50 9.92 -13.13
C ALA A 16 -14.86 9.23 -13.41
N GLY A 17 -15.87 9.44 -12.56
CA GLY A 17 -17.17 8.79 -12.68
C GLY A 17 -17.08 7.26 -12.60
N ALA A 18 -16.13 6.72 -11.85
CA ALA A 18 -15.91 5.29 -11.75
C ALA A 18 -17.15 4.60 -11.14
N THR A 19 -17.72 3.65 -11.87
CA THR A 19 -18.91 2.88 -11.47
C THR A 19 -18.56 1.50 -10.91
N PHE A 20 -17.30 1.13 -10.89
CA PHE A 20 -16.78 -0.13 -10.37
C PHE A 20 -16.19 0.07 -8.96
N PRO A 21 -16.09 -0.99 -8.15
CA PRO A 21 -15.46 -0.92 -6.84
C PRO A 21 -14.00 -0.48 -6.94
N VAL A 22 -13.61 0.52 -6.16
CA VAL A 22 -12.22 0.99 -6.07
C VAL A 22 -11.69 0.61 -4.70
N ALA A 23 -10.59 -0.15 -4.70
CA ALA A 23 -9.87 -0.52 -3.48
C ALA A 23 -8.62 0.35 -3.32
N VAL A 24 -8.33 0.69 -2.09
CA VAL A 24 -7.12 1.43 -1.70
C VAL A 24 -6.27 0.51 -0.83
N ASP A 25 -4.97 0.49 -1.06
CA ASP A 25 -4.00 -0.31 -0.30
C ASP A 25 -3.01 0.60 0.43
N PRO A 26 -3.43 1.27 1.51
CA PRO A 26 -2.58 2.20 2.24
C PRO A 26 -1.37 1.53 2.90
N ALA A 27 -1.51 0.27 3.28
CA ALA A 27 -0.44 -0.52 3.88
C ALA A 27 0.53 -1.14 2.85
N ASP A 28 0.30 -0.91 1.55
CA ASP A 28 1.09 -1.47 0.45
C ASP A 28 1.19 -3.02 0.49
N VAL A 29 0.14 -3.67 1.00
CA VAL A 29 0.09 -5.14 1.12
C VAL A 29 0.16 -5.80 -0.23
N VAL A 30 -0.67 -5.34 -1.17
CA VAL A 30 -0.70 -5.84 -2.55
C VAL A 30 0.62 -5.52 -3.26
N GLY A 31 1.14 -4.29 -3.08
CA GLY A 31 2.43 -3.90 -3.64
C GLY A 31 3.56 -4.84 -3.23
N GLN A 32 3.60 -5.22 -1.96
CA GLN A 32 4.61 -6.15 -1.44
C GLN A 32 4.34 -7.60 -1.84
N ALA A 33 3.10 -8.07 -1.74
CA ALA A 33 2.72 -9.43 -2.12
C ALA A 33 3.02 -9.74 -3.59
N PHE A 34 2.77 -8.77 -4.48
CA PHE A 34 3.03 -8.92 -5.91
C PHE A 34 4.41 -8.40 -6.36
N GLY A 35 5.24 -7.93 -5.44
CA GLY A 35 6.57 -7.41 -5.74
C GLY A 35 6.54 -6.21 -6.70
N LEU A 36 5.58 -5.28 -6.53
CA LEU A 36 5.41 -4.13 -7.41
C LEU A 36 6.57 -3.15 -7.20
N LYS A 37 7.40 -2.97 -8.23
CA LYS A 37 8.56 -2.07 -8.19
C LYS A 37 8.30 -0.73 -8.87
N ALA A 38 7.27 -0.66 -9.72
CA ALA A 38 6.90 0.53 -10.48
C ALA A 38 5.40 0.53 -10.77
N ILE A 39 4.84 1.72 -10.97
CA ILE A 39 3.47 1.96 -11.42
C ILE A 39 3.51 2.74 -12.73
N PRO A 40 2.51 2.60 -13.60
CA PRO A 40 1.31 1.75 -13.44
C PRO A 40 1.58 0.26 -13.68
N VAL A 41 0.89 -0.59 -12.92
CA VAL A 41 0.84 -2.04 -13.13
C VAL A 41 -0.62 -2.45 -13.18
N SER A 42 -0.97 -3.28 -14.16
CA SER A 42 -2.28 -3.89 -14.28
C SER A 42 -2.20 -5.35 -13.84
N ILE A 43 -3.11 -5.74 -12.95
CA ILE A 43 -3.27 -7.12 -12.52
C ILE A 43 -4.74 -7.46 -12.71
N PHE A 44 -5.01 -8.44 -13.56
CA PHE A 44 -6.35 -8.98 -13.76
C PHE A 44 -6.51 -10.24 -12.91
N VAL A 45 -7.54 -10.21 -12.07
CA VAL A 45 -7.89 -11.31 -11.16
C VAL A 45 -9.29 -11.74 -11.51
N ASP A 46 -9.51 -13.05 -11.72
CA ASP A 46 -10.84 -13.57 -12.00
C ASP A 46 -11.72 -13.62 -10.74
N GLU A 47 -12.99 -13.96 -10.93
CA GLU A 47 -14.00 -13.99 -9.87
C GLU A 47 -13.73 -15.02 -8.76
N VAL A 48 -12.79 -15.93 -8.99
CA VAL A 48 -12.35 -16.91 -7.97
C VAL A 48 -11.04 -16.52 -7.30
N GLY A 49 -10.52 -15.32 -7.61
CA GLY A 49 -9.32 -14.77 -6.99
C GLY A 49 -8.00 -15.23 -7.61
N ILE A 50 -8.03 -15.83 -8.80
CA ILE A 50 -6.82 -16.28 -9.51
C ILE A 50 -6.26 -15.14 -10.35
N VAL A 51 -4.98 -14.83 -10.21
CA VAL A 51 -4.29 -13.87 -11.08
C VAL A 51 -4.12 -14.49 -12.46
N ARG A 52 -4.83 -13.94 -13.44
CA ARG A 52 -4.85 -14.42 -14.83
C ARG A 52 -3.87 -13.65 -15.72
N LEU A 53 -3.65 -12.38 -15.42
CA LEU A 53 -2.83 -11.51 -16.22
C LEU A 53 -2.10 -10.49 -15.35
N ARG A 54 -0.84 -10.21 -15.69
CA ARG A 54 -0.04 -9.15 -15.10
C ARG A 54 0.68 -8.39 -16.23
N GLY A 55 0.53 -7.07 -16.24
CA GLY A 55 1.13 -6.21 -17.26
C GLY A 55 1.58 -4.88 -16.70
N GLY A 56 2.14 -4.05 -17.57
CA GLY A 56 2.44 -2.64 -17.29
C GLY A 56 1.16 -1.80 -17.25
N GLY A 57 1.27 -0.51 -17.58
CA GLY A 57 0.11 0.36 -17.71
C GLY A 57 -0.87 -0.10 -18.79
N PRO A 58 -2.08 0.49 -18.84
CA PRO A 58 -3.10 0.10 -19.82
C PRO A 58 -2.57 0.31 -21.24
N SER A 59 -2.60 -0.75 -22.03
CA SER A 59 -2.29 -0.76 -23.46
C SER A 59 -3.41 -1.44 -24.22
N LYS A 60 -3.47 -1.24 -25.54
CA LYS A 60 -4.48 -1.91 -26.39
C LYS A 60 -4.33 -3.43 -26.33
N GLU A 61 -3.09 -3.88 -26.32
CA GLU A 61 -2.74 -5.32 -26.25
C GLU A 61 -3.18 -5.93 -24.92
N LEU A 62 -2.97 -5.21 -23.81
CA LEU A 62 -3.41 -5.66 -22.48
C LEU A 62 -4.93 -5.72 -22.39
N LEU A 63 -5.63 -4.71 -22.95
CA LEU A 63 -7.10 -4.69 -22.96
C LEU A 63 -7.67 -5.84 -23.80
N ALA A 64 -7.08 -6.14 -24.97
CA ALA A 64 -7.49 -7.29 -25.79
C ALA A 64 -7.31 -8.61 -25.03
N GLN A 65 -6.19 -8.81 -24.32
CA GLN A 65 -5.98 -9.98 -23.48
C GLN A 65 -7.01 -10.10 -22.34
N ILE A 66 -7.41 -8.97 -21.74
CA ILE A 66 -8.48 -8.97 -20.73
C ILE A 66 -9.83 -9.35 -21.36
N GLU A 67 -10.15 -8.82 -22.55
CA GLU A 67 -11.38 -9.19 -23.27
C GLU A 67 -11.42 -10.70 -23.59
N ASP A 68 -10.31 -11.27 -24.03
CA ASP A 68 -10.20 -12.72 -24.27
C ASP A 68 -10.47 -13.50 -22.98
N LEU A 69 -9.87 -13.07 -21.85
CA LEU A 69 -10.07 -13.71 -20.54
C LEU A 69 -11.51 -13.60 -20.03
N LEU A 70 -12.18 -12.46 -20.29
CA LEU A 70 -13.60 -12.27 -19.92
C LEU A 70 -14.56 -13.16 -20.70
N ASN A 71 -14.16 -13.61 -21.90
CA ASN A 71 -14.94 -14.53 -22.73
C ASN A 71 -14.63 -16.01 -22.46
N GLU A 72 -13.64 -16.31 -21.61
CA GLU A 72 -13.38 -17.69 -21.19
C GLU A 72 -14.50 -18.24 -20.30
N PRO A 73 -14.83 -19.53 -20.37
CA PRO A 73 -15.79 -20.13 -19.46
C PRO A 73 -15.28 -20.03 -18.01
N VAL A 74 -16.16 -19.59 -17.13
CA VAL A 74 -15.87 -19.46 -15.68
C VAL A 74 -15.37 -20.79 -15.13
N SER A 75 -14.19 -20.80 -14.51
CA SER A 75 -13.71 -21.97 -13.79
C SER A 75 -14.60 -22.22 -12.58
N ASN A 76 -15.10 -23.45 -12.38
CA ASN A 76 -15.96 -23.83 -11.26
C ASN A 76 -15.23 -23.84 -9.88
N ILE A 77 -14.10 -23.21 -9.77
CA ILE A 77 -13.37 -23.06 -8.50
C ILE A 77 -14.04 -21.92 -7.73
N ARG A 78 -14.93 -22.27 -6.82
CA ARG A 78 -15.52 -21.31 -5.87
C ARG A 78 -14.44 -20.90 -4.87
N GLY A 79 -13.89 -19.70 -5.04
CA GLY A 79 -13.09 -19.05 -4.02
C GLY A 79 -13.97 -18.68 -2.80
N THR A 80 -13.41 -18.73 -1.62
CA THR A 80 -14.03 -18.17 -0.42
C THR A 80 -14.14 -16.65 -0.57
N ALA A 81 -15.22 -16.06 -0.07
CA ALA A 81 -15.41 -14.61 -0.15
C ALA A 81 -14.18 -13.87 0.39
N PRO A 82 -13.74 -12.77 -0.23
CA PRO A 82 -12.53 -12.05 0.17
C PRO A 82 -12.47 -11.71 1.67
N GLN A 83 -13.60 -11.39 2.28
CA GLN A 83 -13.68 -11.07 3.72
C GLN A 83 -13.37 -12.27 4.64
N LEU A 84 -13.79 -13.49 4.24
CA LEU A 84 -13.46 -14.71 4.99
C LEU A 84 -11.97 -15.05 4.84
N ALA A 85 -11.40 -14.79 3.67
CA ALA A 85 -9.97 -14.99 3.43
C ALA A 85 -9.12 -14.01 4.27
N VAL A 86 -9.51 -12.74 4.39
CA VAL A 86 -8.85 -11.74 5.22
C VAL A 86 -8.93 -12.13 6.70
N ALA A 87 -10.10 -12.54 7.20
CA ALA A 87 -10.26 -12.96 8.58
C ALA A 87 -9.43 -14.20 8.90
N ALA A 88 -9.41 -15.20 7.99
CA ALA A 88 -8.60 -16.40 8.16
C ALA A 88 -7.09 -16.08 8.15
N ALA A 89 -6.64 -15.22 7.23
CA ALA A 89 -5.25 -14.77 7.17
C ALA A 89 -4.83 -13.99 8.43
N THR A 90 -5.72 -13.16 8.97
CA THR A 90 -5.48 -12.45 10.24
C THR A 90 -5.33 -13.42 11.41
N ALA A 91 -6.22 -14.42 11.53
CA ALA A 91 -6.15 -15.43 12.57
C ALA A 91 -4.86 -16.28 12.46
N GLU A 92 -4.43 -16.62 11.26
CA GLU A 92 -3.15 -17.31 11.04
C GLU A 92 -1.96 -16.45 11.50
N LEU A 93 -1.96 -15.16 11.21
CA LEU A 93 -0.92 -14.24 11.65
C LEU A 93 -0.93 -14.06 13.18
N GLU A 94 -2.10 -14.00 13.80
CA GLU A 94 -2.23 -14.00 15.27
C GLU A 94 -1.60 -15.24 15.89
N GLN A 95 -1.85 -16.42 15.33
CA GLN A 95 -1.23 -17.67 15.77
C GLN A 95 0.30 -17.67 15.58
N LYS A 96 0.81 -17.17 14.45
CA LYS A 96 2.26 -17.05 14.20
C LYS A 96 2.92 -16.13 15.23
N VAL A 97 2.33 -14.99 15.51
CA VAL A 97 2.84 -14.05 16.52
C VAL A 97 2.80 -14.64 17.92
N ALA A 98 1.74 -15.40 18.26
CA ALA A 98 1.65 -16.10 19.54
C ALA A 98 2.70 -17.21 19.69
N ALA A 99 2.98 -17.94 18.60
CA ALA A 99 3.98 -19.01 18.58
C ALA A 99 5.43 -18.48 18.62
N SER A 100 5.67 -17.27 18.05
CA SER A 100 7.00 -16.66 17.98
C SER A 100 6.95 -15.17 18.33
N ALA A 101 7.03 -14.87 19.60
CA ALA A 101 6.95 -13.49 20.12
C ALA A 101 8.08 -12.58 19.60
N GLY A 102 9.21 -13.14 19.15
CA GLY A 102 10.36 -12.42 18.59
C GLY A 102 10.29 -12.20 17.07
N ASP A 103 9.28 -12.71 16.38
CA ASP A 103 9.13 -12.56 14.95
C ASP A 103 8.51 -11.19 14.60
N TRP A 104 9.37 -10.21 14.33
CA TRP A 104 8.96 -8.86 13.96
C TRP A 104 8.26 -8.82 12.59
N GLN A 105 8.61 -9.72 11.66
CA GLN A 105 7.98 -9.77 10.32
C GLN A 105 6.51 -10.20 10.42
N SER A 106 6.23 -11.24 11.19
CA SER A 106 4.84 -11.65 11.45
C SER A 106 4.05 -10.56 12.19
N ARG A 107 4.67 -9.83 13.11
CA ARG A 107 4.04 -8.67 13.77
C ARG A 107 3.75 -7.54 12.77
N LEU A 108 4.68 -7.24 11.87
CA LEU A 108 4.49 -6.24 10.83
C LEU A 108 3.35 -6.64 9.87
N ALA A 109 3.31 -7.92 9.48
CA ALA A 109 2.23 -8.46 8.65
C ALA A 109 0.86 -8.38 9.35
N LEU A 110 0.82 -8.75 10.65
CA LEU A 110 -0.39 -8.68 11.47
C LEU A 110 -0.87 -7.23 11.64
N ALA A 111 0.05 -6.29 11.83
CA ALA A 111 -0.27 -4.87 11.91
C ALA A 111 -0.97 -4.36 10.64
N ARG A 112 -0.50 -4.78 9.47
CA ARG A 112 -1.13 -4.45 8.19
C ARG A 112 -2.53 -5.06 8.08
N ALA A 113 -2.68 -6.34 8.43
CA ALA A 113 -3.97 -7.00 8.42
C ALA A 113 -4.99 -6.32 9.37
N TYR A 114 -4.53 -5.88 10.55
CA TYR A 114 -5.37 -5.10 11.46
C TYR A 114 -5.74 -3.73 10.91
N ALA A 115 -4.79 -3.03 10.27
CA ALA A 115 -5.06 -1.73 9.64
C ALA A 115 -6.09 -1.85 8.50
N ASP A 116 -5.97 -2.88 7.67
CA ASP A 116 -6.93 -3.17 6.60
C ASP A 116 -8.33 -3.51 7.14
N ALA A 117 -8.39 -4.11 8.33
CA ALA A 117 -9.64 -4.36 9.05
C ALA A 117 -10.16 -3.15 9.84
N GLY A 118 -9.50 -1.98 9.78
CA GLY A 118 -9.85 -0.78 10.54
C GLY A 118 -9.50 -0.87 12.04
N ARG A 119 -8.78 -1.91 12.46
CA ARG A 119 -8.33 -2.13 13.85
C ARG A 119 -7.03 -1.38 14.13
N HIS A 120 -7.04 -0.06 13.97
CA HIS A 120 -5.83 0.77 14.00
C HIS A 120 -5.07 0.70 15.34
N ALA A 121 -5.77 0.64 16.47
CA ALA A 121 -5.14 0.50 17.79
C ALA A 121 -4.35 -0.82 17.91
N ASP A 122 -4.94 -1.92 17.44
CA ASP A 122 -4.27 -3.24 17.44
C ASP A 122 -3.06 -3.23 16.48
N ALA A 123 -3.20 -2.60 15.30
CA ALA A 123 -2.11 -2.42 14.36
C ALA A 123 -0.93 -1.67 15.00
N ILE A 124 -1.19 -0.54 15.68
CA ILE A 124 -0.15 0.25 16.37
C ILE A 124 0.54 -0.58 17.44
N ALA A 125 -0.20 -1.36 18.25
CA ALA A 125 0.40 -2.22 19.26
C ALA A 125 1.39 -3.26 18.68
N GLN A 126 1.06 -3.84 17.50
CA GLN A 126 1.98 -4.76 16.82
C GLN A 126 3.20 -4.02 16.25
N LEU A 127 3.03 -2.80 15.74
CA LEU A 127 4.12 -1.97 15.23
C LEU A 127 5.08 -1.52 16.34
N GLU A 128 4.56 -1.19 17.51
CA GLU A 128 5.39 -0.90 18.70
C GLU A 128 6.25 -2.10 19.11
N ALA A 129 5.64 -3.28 19.14
CA ALA A 129 6.37 -4.50 19.44
C ALA A 129 7.42 -4.82 18.37
N ALA A 130 7.07 -4.68 17.08
CA ALA A 130 8.01 -4.89 15.99
C ALA A 130 9.18 -3.89 16.02
N ALA A 131 8.93 -2.61 16.32
CA ALA A 131 9.96 -1.59 16.44
C ALA A 131 10.97 -1.90 17.58
N LYS A 132 10.51 -2.46 18.70
CA LYS A 132 11.39 -2.90 19.80
C LYS A 132 12.27 -4.07 19.39
N LEU A 133 11.75 -4.99 18.58
CA LEU A 133 12.47 -6.18 18.11
C LEU A 133 13.46 -5.84 16.98
N LYS A 134 13.14 -4.87 16.12
CA LYS A 134 13.97 -4.49 14.98
C LYS A 134 13.99 -2.96 14.81
N PRO A 135 14.73 -2.22 15.64
CA PRO A 135 14.72 -0.75 15.64
C PRO A 135 15.21 -0.11 14.33
N GLY A 136 16.11 -0.80 13.60
CA GLY A 136 16.69 -0.30 12.36
C GLY A 136 15.90 -0.64 11.09
N GLU A 137 14.71 -1.20 11.21
CA GLU A 137 13.93 -1.64 10.05
C GLU A 137 12.94 -0.54 9.59
N SER A 138 13.23 0.06 8.44
CA SER A 138 12.47 1.20 7.91
C SER A 138 10.99 0.88 7.61
N SER A 139 10.69 -0.38 7.27
CA SER A 139 9.32 -0.81 6.96
C SER A 139 8.36 -0.71 8.14
N VAL A 140 8.87 -0.78 9.38
CA VAL A 140 8.06 -0.67 10.60
C VAL A 140 7.55 0.77 10.79
N PRO A 141 8.41 1.80 10.92
CA PRO A 141 7.94 3.18 11.05
C PRO A 141 7.22 3.66 9.78
N PHE A 142 7.54 3.14 8.59
CA PHE A 142 6.80 3.43 7.37
C PHE A 142 5.35 2.95 7.49
N THR A 143 5.12 1.68 7.82
CA THR A 143 3.77 1.14 8.02
C THR A 143 3.03 1.89 9.13
N TRP A 144 3.71 2.25 10.21
CA TRP A 144 3.10 3.04 11.29
C TRP A 144 2.63 4.41 10.81
N GLY A 145 3.43 5.10 10.02
CA GLY A 145 3.03 6.35 9.38
C GLY A 145 1.76 6.20 8.53
N LEU A 146 1.66 5.11 7.74
CA LEU A 146 0.47 4.84 6.93
C LEU A 146 -0.78 4.59 7.78
N VAL A 147 -0.67 3.83 8.87
CA VAL A 147 -1.78 3.59 9.81
C VAL A 147 -2.26 4.90 10.43
N LEU A 148 -1.34 5.77 10.83
CA LEU A 148 -1.68 7.10 11.38
C LEU A 148 -2.34 8.01 10.33
N LEU A 149 -1.99 7.88 9.05
CA LEU A 149 -2.68 8.60 7.97
C LEU A 149 -4.12 8.14 7.79
N GLN A 150 -4.39 6.85 7.91
CA GLN A 150 -5.75 6.31 7.89
C GLN A 150 -6.61 6.88 9.02
N GLU A 151 -6.02 7.15 10.18
CA GLU A 151 -6.67 7.82 11.30
C GLU A 151 -6.77 9.36 11.15
N GLY A 152 -6.25 9.94 10.06
CA GLY A 152 -6.19 11.38 9.86
C GLY A 152 -5.14 12.12 10.69
N LYS A 153 -4.26 11.41 11.39
CA LYS A 153 -3.22 11.95 12.29
C LYS A 153 -1.96 12.37 11.52
N LYS A 154 -2.11 13.28 10.55
CA LYS A 154 -1.03 13.69 9.63
C LYS A 154 0.29 14.10 10.31
N PRO A 155 0.32 14.93 11.38
CA PRO A 155 1.59 15.32 12.03
C PRO A 155 2.35 14.10 12.58
N ALA A 156 1.68 13.22 13.31
CA ALA A 156 2.29 12.01 13.88
C ALA A 156 2.73 11.03 12.77
N ALA A 157 1.95 10.93 11.69
CA ALA A 157 2.32 10.15 10.52
C ALA A 157 3.62 10.64 9.89
N LEU A 158 3.77 11.96 9.71
CA LEU A 158 5.00 12.55 9.16
C LEU A 158 6.22 12.26 10.03
N GLU A 159 6.10 12.29 11.36
CA GLU A 159 7.20 11.89 12.26
C GLU A 159 7.66 10.45 11.97
N LYS A 160 6.72 9.52 11.88
CA LYS A 160 7.04 8.10 11.60
C LYS A 160 7.61 7.92 10.20
N LEU A 161 7.07 8.60 9.19
CA LEU A 161 7.59 8.55 7.83
C LEU A 161 9.00 9.14 7.71
N LYS A 162 9.28 10.25 8.40
CA LYS A 162 10.62 10.85 8.46
C LYS A 162 11.61 9.91 9.14
N HIS A 163 11.23 9.27 10.24
CA HIS A 163 12.04 8.23 10.87
C HIS A 163 12.32 7.07 9.90
N ALA A 164 11.31 6.60 9.16
CA ALA A 164 11.50 5.58 8.15
C ALA A 164 12.49 6.01 7.06
N ARG A 165 12.42 7.27 6.58
CA ARG A 165 13.37 7.83 5.62
C ARG A 165 14.79 7.87 6.19
N ASP A 166 14.95 8.24 7.45
CA ASP A 166 16.27 8.33 8.08
C ASP A 166 16.94 6.95 8.21
N LEU A 167 16.14 5.88 8.33
CA LEU A 167 16.60 4.49 8.32
C LEU A 167 16.90 3.96 6.91
N ASP A 168 16.18 4.42 5.89
CA ASP A 168 16.33 4.01 4.50
C ASP A 168 16.20 5.24 3.57
N PRO A 169 17.27 6.06 3.49
CA PRO A 169 17.21 7.35 2.80
C PRO A 169 17.08 7.22 1.28
N ASP A 170 17.41 6.10 0.70
CA ASP A 170 17.28 5.88 -0.76
C ASP A 170 15.91 5.34 -1.17
N ASN A 171 15.04 5.04 -0.22
CA ASN A 171 13.72 4.53 -0.48
C ASN A 171 12.81 5.61 -1.07
N TRP A 172 12.62 5.56 -2.38
CA TRP A 172 11.81 6.51 -3.12
C TRP A 172 10.33 6.53 -2.70
N ARG A 173 9.79 5.39 -2.20
CA ARG A 173 8.39 5.29 -1.74
C ARG A 173 8.18 6.14 -0.49
N ILE A 174 9.09 6.05 0.47
CA ILE A 174 9.03 6.82 1.71
C ILE A 174 9.11 8.31 1.39
N ARG A 175 10.06 8.72 0.54
CA ARG A 175 10.20 10.12 0.12
C ARG A 175 8.95 10.65 -0.55
N LYS A 176 8.41 9.93 -1.52
CA LYS A 176 7.19 10.34 -2.22
C LYS A 176 6.01 10.50 -1.27
N GLN A 177 5.87 9.60 -0.30
CA GLN A 177 4.82 9.69 0.70
C GLN A 177 4.94 10.98 1.53
N ILE A 178 6.16 11.32 1.98
CA ILE A 178 6.42 12.55 2.72
C ILE A 178 6.12 13.77 1.85
N TRP A 179 6.64 13.81 0.63
CA TRP A 179 6.44 14.94 -0.29
C TRP A 179 4.98 15.19 -0.62
N ALA A 180 4.20 14.14 -0.84
CA ALA A 180 2.78 14.24 -1.13
C ALA A 180 1.98 14.82 0.06
N ILE A 181 2.39 14.52 1.28
CA ILE A 181 1.75 15.03 2.49
C ILE A 181 2.16 16.49 2.77
N GLU A 182 3.45 16.79 2.60
CA GLU A 182 3.99 18.12 2.88
C GLU A 182 3.69 19.15 1.77
N ASN A 183 3.55 18.70 0.53
CA ASN A 183 3.39 19.56 -0.64
C ASN A 183 2.30 19.06 -1.58
N PRO A 184 1.05 18.88 -1.12
CA PRO A 184 -0.01 18.29 -1.95
C PRO A 184 -0.25 19.06 -3.24
N ASP A 185 -0.19 20.39 -3.20
CA ASP A 185 -0.44 21.26 -4.35
C ASP A 185 0.69 21.26 -5.40
N LYS A 186 1.87 20.76 -5.03
CA LYS A 186 3.05 20.71 -5.91
C LYS A 186 3.38 19.30 -6.35
N PHE A 187 3.01 18.32 -5.55
CA PHE A 187 3.27 16.92 -5.84
C PHE A 187 2.48 16.43 -7.04
N TYR A 188 1.31 17.02 -7.28
CA TYR A 188 0.43 16.72 -8.42
C TYR A 188 0.30 17.94 -9.33
N THR A 189 0.32 17.72 -10.65
CA THR A 189 -0.07 18.69 -11.67
C THR A 189 -1.35 18.18 -12.32
N GLY A 190 -2.48 18.77 -11.94
CA GLY A 190 -3.79 18.23 -12.29
C GLY A 190 -4.00 16.87 -11.63
N ASP A 191 -4.25 15.84 -12.44
CA ASP A 191 -4.56 14.48 -11.97
C ASP A 191 -3.33 13.54 -11.95
N SER A 192 -2.14 14.06 -12.25
CA SER A 192 -0.92 13.25 -12.36
C SER A 192 0.18 13.76 -11.43
N PRO A 193 1.02 12.85 -10.88
CA PRO A 193 2.20 13.24 -10.15
C PRO A 193 3.14 14.12 -11.00
N ASP A 194 3.59 15.23 -10.45
CA ASP A 194 4.59 16.09 -11.09
C ASP A 194 6.00 15.49 -10.93
N PHE A 195 6.41 14.70 -11.92
CA PHE A 195 7.74 14.10 -11.91
C PHE A 195 8.87 15.13 -12.06
N GLY A 196 8.62 16.28 -12.69
CA GLY A 196 9.58 17.38 -12.78
C GLY A 196 9.88 17.93 -11.42
N TRP A 197 8.84 18.32 -10.68
CA TRP A 197 8.96 18.80 -9.31
C TRP A 197 9.61 17.74 -8.37
N GLN A 198 9.22 16.47 -8.48
CA GLN A 198 9.80 15.38 -7.68
C GLN A 198 11.31 15.22 -7.93
N ASN A 199 11.75 15.32 -9.18
CA ASN A 199 13.16 15.28 -9.54
C ASN A 199 13.95 16.47 -8.96
N GLU A 200 13.34 17.66 -8.95
CA GLU A 200 13.95 18.84 -8.32
C GLU A 200 14.07 18.68 -6.78
N GLN A 201 13.06 18.09 -6.13
CA GLN A 201 13.15 17.80 -4.70
C GLN A 201 14.30 16.80 -4.40
N LEU A 202 14.41 15.74 -5.20
CA LEU A 202 15.49 14.76 -5.04
C LEU A 202 16.88 15.40 -5.19
N LYS A 203 17.05 16.32 -6.15
CA LYS A 203 18.30 17.08 -6.31
C LYS A 203 18.60 17.98 -5.11
N LYS A 204 17.58 18.60 -4.53
CA LYS A 204 17.73 19.46 -3.34
C LYS A 204 18.14 18.63 -2.12
N GLU A 205 17.48 17.50 -1.88
CA GLU A 205 17.81 16.62 -0.75
C GLU A 205 19.24 16.05 -0.85
N LYS A 206 19.71 15.69 -2.05
CA LYS A 206 21.07 15.20 -2.27
C LYS A 206 22.16 16.29 -2.13
N ARG A 207 21.79 17.57 -2.12
CA ARG A 207 22.72 18.69 -1.94
C ARG A 207 22.79 19.17 -0.50
N GLN A 208 21.92 18.71 0.37
CA GLN A 208 22.00 18.99 1.81
C GLN A 208 22.98 17.99 2.42
N PRO A 209 24.04 18.46 3.11
CA PRO A 209 25.05 17.61 3.76
C PRO A 209 24.45 16.82 4.93
#